data_b86f855ad1deccb7d8395dadd3e81c07
#
_entry.id   b86f855ad1deccb7d8395dadd3e81c07
#
_cell.length_a   1.000
_cell.length_b   1.000
_cell.length_c   1.000
_cell.angle_alpha   90.00
_cell.angle_beta   90.00
_cell.angle_gamma   90.00
#
_symmetry.space_group_name_H-M   'P 1'
#
loop_
_entity.id
_entity.type
_entity.pdbx_description
1 polymer ?
#
loop_
_entity_poly.entity_id
_entity_poly.type
_entity_poly.pdbx_seq_one_letter_code
_entity_poly.pdbx_strand_id
1 'polypeptide(L)'
;SAAAEQVADVAEELGGFVESESLSGATATSANLYLRVPSDRFDEAFERLGELGEVSSQTRSATDVTMQHVDLQARVKALEESVARLGELMRGAATTGELIEAEAALSQRQQELDGLRAQLESLEDQVDRAGISVSLSTETAIPGGPANFWDGLLVGLDSIGKALAGGLVILGVLLPWIVMLGVIAGVVLLIVWLSVRGRRRRE
;
A
#
# COMPACT_ATOMS: atom_id res chain seq x y z
N SER A 1 -15.03 -8.87 -10.90
CA SER A 1 -14.70 -10.14 -11.59
C SER A 1 -15.44 -11.29 -10.92
N ALA A 2 -15.69 -12.41 -11.64
CA ALA A 2 -16.41 -13.56 -11.07
C ALA A 2 -15.79 -14.03 -9.74
N ALA A 3 -14.47 -14.06 -9.64
CA ALA A 3 -13.77 -14.42 -8.41
C ALA A 3 -14.01 -13.41 -7.28
N ALA A 4 -14.06 -12.10 -7.58
CA ALA A 4 -14.35 -11.09 -6.56
C ALA A 4 -15.80 -11.18 -6.04
N GLU A 5 -16.77 -11.52 -6.94
CA GLU A 5 -18.15 -11.79 -6.55
C GLU A 5 -18.25 -13.02 -5.64
N GLN A 6 -17.54 -14.11 -5.98
CA GLN A 6 -17.50 -15.30 -5.12
C GLN A 6 -16.93 -15.03 -3.72
N VAL A 7 -15.90 -14.18 -3.63
CA VAL A 7 -15.33 -13.74 -2.34
C VAL A 7 -16.35 -12.94 -1.54
N ALA A 8 -17.11 -12.05 -2.20
CA ALA A 8 -18.16 -11.26 -1.55
C ALA A 8 -19.31 -12.16 -1.07
N ASP A 9 -19.74 -13.10 -1.90
CA ASP A 9 -20.80 -14.07 -1.57
C ASP A 9 -20.44 -14.90 -0.32
N VAL A 10 -19.19 -15.39 -0.24
CA VAL A 10 -18.70 -16.13 0.94
C VAL A 10 -18.76 -15.28 2.20
N ALA A 11 -18.37 -13.99 2.11
CA ALA A 11 -18.45 -13.12 3.26
C ALA A 11 -19.90 -12.88 3.72
N GLU A 12 -20.82 -12.63 2.77
CA GLU A 12 -22.25 -12.40 3.07
C GLU A 12 -22.95 -13.65 3.64
N GLU A 13 -22.68 -14.83 3.09
CA GLU A 13 -23.21 -16.10 3.61
C GLU A 13 -22.84 -16.38 5.06
N LEU A 14 -21.67 -15.88 5.49
CA LEU A 14 -21.17 -16.02 6.86
C LEU A 14 -21.61 -14.86 7.77
N GLY A 15 -22.49 -13.97 7.29
CA GLY A 15 -22.98 -12.83 8.05
C GLY A 15 -22.00 -11.66 8.12
N GLY A 16 -20.99 -11.66 7.25
CA GLY A 16 -20.06 -10.56 7.05
C GLY A 16 -20.47 -9.62 5.92
N PHE A 17 -19.56 -8.74 5.52
CA PHE A 17 -19.74 -7.84 4.38
C PHE A 17 -18.39 -7.40 3.80
N VAL A 18 -18.42 -6.87 2.59
CA VAL A 18 -17.26 -6.25 1.95
C VAL A 18 -17.16 -4.79 2.40
N GLU A 19 -16.13 -4.45 3.16
CA GLU A 19 -15.88 -3.07 3.62
C GLU A 19 -15.30 -2.23 2.50
N SER A 20 -14.39 -2.79 1.70
CA SER A 20 -13.84 -2.13 0.52
C SER A 20 -13.50 -3.13 -0.58
N GLU A 21 -13.67 -2.69 -1.83
CA GLU A 21 -13.28 -3.42 -3.03
C GLU A 21 -12.52 -2.46 -3.95
N SER A 22 -11.40 -2.92 -4.49
CA SER A 22 -10.61 -2.20 -5.50
C SER A 22 -10.25 -3.13 -6.63
N LEU A 23 -10.70 -2.80 -7.83
CA LEU A 23 -10.40 -3.52 -9.06
C LEU A 23 -9.34 -2.76 -9.85
N SER A 24 -8.30 -3.43 -10.34
CA SER A 24 -7.21 -2.83 -11.10
C SER A 24 -6.90 -3.64 -12.36
N GLY A 25 -6.45 -2.93 -13.41
CA GLY A 25 -6.12 -3.49 -14.72
C GLY A 25 -7.23 -3.31 -15.76
N ALA A 26 -6.86 -3.22 -17.04
CA ALA A 26 -7.78 -2.96 -18.16
C ALA A 26 -8.87 -4.05 -18.34
N THR A 27 -8.69 -5.23 -17.77
CA THR A 27 -9.61 -6.38 -17.78
C THR A 27 -9.83 -6.95 -16.39
N ALA A 28 -9.73 -6.12 -15.32
CA ALA A 28 -9.82 -6.55 -13.91
C ALA A 28 -8.89 -7.75 -13.60
N THR A 29 -7.61 -7.61 -13.96
CA THR A 29 -6.59 -8.66 -13.75
C THR A 29 -6.16 -8.82 -12.30
N SER A 30 -6.50 -7.84 -11.44
CA SER A 30 -6.32 -7.93 -9.99
C SER A 30 -7.49 -7.29 -9.24
N ALA A 31 -7.85 -7.87 -8.10
CA ALA A 31 -8.84 -7.35 -7.18
C ALA A 31 -8.30 -7.43 -5.76
N ASN A 32 -8.49 -6.36 -4.99
CA ASN A 32 -8.23 -6.34 -3.57
C ASN A 32 -9.55 -6.09 -2.85
N LEU A 33 -9.90 -7.00 -1.96
CA LEU A 33 -11.11 -6.91 -1.14
C LEU A 33 -10.72 -6.91 0.33
N TYR A 34 -11.39 -6.08 1.10
CA TYR A 34 -11.31 -6.12 2.54
C TYR A 34 -12.67 -6.51 3.10
N LEU A 35 -12.71 -7.64 3.77
CA LEU A 35 -13.92 -8.24 4.30
C LEU A 35 -13.98 -8.08 5.81
N ARG A 36 -15.16 -7.88 6.34
CA ARG A 36 -15.47 -7.96 7.77
C ARG A 36 -16.39 -9.16 7.99
N VAL A 37 -15.93 -10.11 8.77
CA VAL A 37 -16.71 -11.30 9.14
C VAL A 37 -16.83 -11.42 10.65
N PRO A 38 -17.90 -12.00 11.20
CA PRO A 38 -18.00 -12.30 12.62
C PRO A 38 -16.80 -13.13 13.08
N SER A 39 -16.23 -12.78 14.23
CA SER A 39 -14.98 -13.40 14.72
C SER A 39 -15.12 -14.90 14.97
N ASP A 40 -16.31 -15.36 15.35
CA ASP A 40 -16.64 -16.78 15.54
C ASP A 40 -16.73 -17.57 14.21
N ARG A 41 -16.85 -16.86 13.07
CA ARG A 41 -16.90 -17.45 11.72
C ARG A 41 -15.60 -17.25 10.94
N PHE A 42 -14.59 -16.65 11.58
CA PHE A 42 -13.33 -16.33 10.91
C PHE A 42 -12.64 -17.54 10.30
N ASP A 43 -12.55 -18.65 11.04
CA ASP A 43 -11.86 -19.85 10.56
C ASP A 43 -12.59 -20.48 9.38
N GLU A 44 -13.92 -20.53 9.41
CA GLU A 44 -14.74 -21.01 8.30
C GLU A 44 -14.59 -20.12 7.05
N ALA A 45 -14.61 -18.79 7.23
CA ALA A 45 -14.40 -17.85 6.13
C ALA A 45 -13.03 -18.03 5.50
N PHE A 46 -12.00 -18.17 6.34
CA PHE A 46 -10.62 -18.29 5.92
C PHE A 46 -10.35 -19.58 5.13
N GLU A 47 -10.96 -20.70 5.51
CA GLU A 47 -10.89 -21.96 4.77
C GLU A 47 -11.65 -21.87 3.44
N ARG A 48 -12.90 -21.41 3.44
CA ARG A 48 -13.71 -21.28 2.22
C ARG A 48 -13.12 -20.34 1.18
N LEU A 49 -12.52 -19.23 1.63
CA LEU A 49 -11.80 -18.30 0.73
C LEU A 49 -10.57 -18.97 0.10
N GLY A 50 -9.88 -19.85 0.84
CA GLY A 50 -8.75 -20.62 0.32
C GLY A 50 -9.12 -21.65 -0.75
N GLU A 51 -10.39 -22.08 -0.81
CA GLU A 51 -10.91 -23.04 -1.81
C GLU A 51 -11.24 -22.36 -3.16
N LEU A 52 -11.36 -21.02 -3.20
CA LEU A 52 -11.73 -20.28 -4.41
C LEU A 52 -10.63 -20.20 -5.46
N GLY A 53 -9.38 -20.52 -5.11
CA GLY A 53 -8.26 -20.44 -6.03
C GLY A 53 -6.96 -21.01 -5.47
N GLU A 54 -5.87 -20.90 -6.24
CA GLU A 54 -4.54 -21.30 -5.76
C GLU A 54 -4.00 -20.25 -4.77
N VAL A 55 -3.71 -20.70 -3.54
CA VAL A 55 -3.21 -19.84 -2.47
C VAL A 55 -1.72 -19.64 -2.59
N SER A 56 -1.28 -18.45 -3.00
CA SER A 56 0.15 -18.10 -3.09
C SER A 56 0.74 -17.78 -1.71
N SER A 57 -0.02 -17.13 -0.85
CA SER A 57 0.41 -16.74 0.49
C SER A 57 -0.79 -16.59 1.41
N GLN A 58 -0.63 -17.00 2.66
CA GLN A 58 -1.66 -16.93 3.67
C GLN A 58 -1.03 -16.56 5.01
N THR A 59 -1.53 -15.50 5.64
CA THR A 59 -1.03 -15.03 6.92
C THR A 59 -2.19 -14.82 7.88
N ARG A 60 -2.05 -15.33 9.10
CA ARG A 60 -3.01 -15.13 10.18
C ARG A 60 -2.32 -14.41 11.33
N SER A 61 -2.95 -13.39 11.87
CA SER A 61 -2.45 -12.63 13.01
C SER A 61 -3.58 -12.42 14.03
N ALA A 62 -3.27 -12.53 15.28
CA ALA A 62 -4.20 -12.20 16.37
C ALA A 62 -3.48 -11.31 17.41
N THR A 63 -4.20 -10.32 17.92
CA THR A 63 -3.70 -9.40 18.94
C THR A 63 -4.60 -9.50 20.17
N ASP A 64 -4.02 -9.77 21.33
CA ASP A 64 -4.75 -9.75 22.59
C ASP A 64 -4.97 -8.29 23.03
N VAL A 65 -6.22 -7.88 23.08
CA VAL A 65 -6.63 -6.53 23.48
C VAL A 65 -7.34 -6.50 24.83
N THR A 66 -7.33 -7.61 25.59
CA THR A 66 -8.03 -7.75 26.87
C THR A 66 -7.65 -6.63 27.85
N MET A 67 -6.37 -6.36 28.01
CA MET A 67 -5.89 -5.30 28.91
C MET A 67 -6.32 -3.91 28.47
N GLN A 68 -6.34 -3.65 27.15
CA GLN A 68 -6.78 -2.38 26.58
C GLN A 68 -8.28 -2.17 26.81
N HIS A 69 -9.07 -3.22 26.62
CA HIS A 69 -10.52 -3.19 26.87
C HIS A 69 -10.83 -2.91 28.34
N VAL A 70 -10.17 -3.61 29.27
CA VAL A 70 -10.36 -3.41 30.72
C VAL A 70 -9.96 -1.99 31.16
N ASP A 71 -8.84 -1.46 30.63
CA ASP A 71 -8.40 -0.09 30.94
C ASP A 71 -9.40 0.96 30.44
N LEU A 72 -9.86 0.86 29.19
CA LEU A 72 -10.87 1.75 28.63
C LEU A 72 -12.16 1.71 29.41
N GLN A 73 -12.65 0.51 29.75
CA GLN A 73 -13.87 0.33 30.53
C GLN A 73 -13.75 0.97 31.92
N ALA A 74 -12.60 0.81 32.59
CA ALA A 74 -12.36 1.43 33.89
C ALA A 74 -12.33 2.97 33.81
N ARG A 75 -11.73 3.54 32.76
CA ARG A 75 -11.71 5.00 32.53
C ARG A 75 -13.08 5.55 32.22
N VAL A 76 -13.86 4.87 31.36
CA VAL A 76 -15.25 5.25 31.07
C VAL A 76 -16.04 5.31 32.36
N LYS A 77 -15.99 4.26 33.20
CA LYS A 77 -16.69 4.21 34.46
C LYS A 77 -16.27 5.35 35.42
N ALA A 78 -14.98 5.62 35.56
CA ALA A 78 -14.49 6.71 36.41
C ALA A 78 -14.99 8.09 35.95
N LEU A 79 -15.06 8.33 34.63
CA LEU A 79 -15.60 9.57 34.08
C LEU A 79 -17.12 9.67 34.24
N GLU A 80 -17.87 8.57 34.08
CA GLU A 80 -19.30 8.52 34.36
C GLU A 80 -19.61 8.96 35.81
N GLU A 81 -18.85 8.42 36.76
CA GLU A 81 -18.97 8.80 38.16
C GLU A 81 -18.59 10.28 38.41
N SER A 82 -17.59 10.80 37.67
CA SER A 82 -17.17 12.20 37.76
C SER A 82 -18.24 13.13 37.20
N VAL A 83 -18.82 12.81 36.05
CA VAL A 83 -19.93 13.54 35.41
C VAL A 83 -21.14 13.56 36.34
N ALA A 84 -21.50 12.42 36.95
CA ALA A 84 -22.59 12.34 37.90
C ALA A 84 -22.37 13.26 39.11
N ARG A 85 -21.17 13.23 39.73
CA ARG A 85 -20.83 14.13 40.85
C ARG A 85 -20.86 15.60 40.48
N LEU A 86 -20.35 15.97 39.29
CA LEU A 86 -20.43 17.38 38.83
C LEU A 86 -21.87 17.83 38.63
N GLY A 87 -22.72 16.94 38.07
CA GLY A 87 -24.15 17.22 37.95
C GLY A 87 -24.86 17.41 39.32
N GLU A 88 -24.41 16.72 40.37
CA GLU A 88 -24.90 16.95 41.72
C GLU A 88 -24.42 18.30 42.33
N LEU A 89 -23.14 18.63 42.11
CA LEU A 89 -22.57 19.90 42.53
C LEU A 89 -23.30 21.10 41.87
N MET A 90 -23.60 21.00 40.56
CA MET A 90 -24.37 22.04 39.86
C MET A 90 -25.77 22.25 40.46
N ARG A 91 -26.44 21.16 40.87
CA ARG A 91 -27.75 21.26 41.53
C ARG A 91 -27.67 21.92 42.90
N GLY A 92 -26.52 21.85 43.56
CA GLY A 92 -26.26 22.45 44.89
C GLY A 92 -25.57 23.82 44.84
N ALA A 93 -25.23 24.34 43.64
CA ALA A 93 -24.53 25.63 43.50
C ALA A 93 -25.36 26.80 44.08
N ALA A 94 -24.73 27.57 44.92
CA ALA A 94 -25.36 28.70 45.59
C ALA A 94 -25.14 30.03 44.83
N THR A 95 -24.13 30.09 43.98
CA THR A 95 -23.75 31.27 43.22
C THR A 95 -23.66 31.00 41.72
N THR A 96 -23.90 32.03 40.90
CA THR A 96 -23.77 31.98 39.46
C THR A 96 -22.31 31.64 39.03
N GLY A 97 -21.33 32.09 39.78
CA GLY A 97 -19.92 31.78 39.53
C GLY A 97 -19.61 30.27 39.66
N GLU A 98 -20.04 29.66 40.78
CA GLU A 98 -19.90 28.20 41.01
C GLU A 98 -20.64 27.40 39.93
N LEU A 99 -21.79 27.85 39.45
CA LEU A 99 -22.54 27.18 38.41
C LEU A 99 -21.78 27.19 37.07
N ILE A 100 -21.20 28.36 36.69
CA ILE A 100 -20.42 28.47 35.44
C ILE A 100 -19.17 27.59 35.46
N GLU A 101 -18.44 27.55 36.61
CA GLU A 101 -17.26 26.70 36.77
C GLU A 101 -17.63 25.23 36.69
N ALA A 102 -18.70 24.81 37.37
CA ALA A 102 -19.17 23.42 37.34
C ALA A 102 -19.67 23.02 35.96
N GLU A 103 -20.36 23.92 35.22
CA GLU A 103 -20.81 23.66 33.84
C GLU A 103 -19.63 23.50 32.88
N ALA A 104 -18.59 24.32 32.98
CA ALA A 104 -17.39 24.21 32.17
C ALA A 104 -16.68 22.89 32.43
N ALA A 105 -16.53 22.51 33.73
CA ALA A 105 -15.92 21.23 34.12
C ALA A 105 -16.75 20.03 33.64
N LEU A 106 -18.09 20.11 33.76
CA LEU A 106 -19.01 19.08 33.30
C LEU A 106 -18.89 18.87 31.79
N SER A 107 -18.94 19.95 31.03
CA SER A 107 -18.82 19.92 29.56
C SER A 107 -17.51 19.28 29.10
N GLN A 108 -16.39 19.61 29.76
CA GLN A 108 -15.11 19.00 29.48
C GLN A 108 -15.10 17.50 29.77
N ARG A 109 -15.65 17.07 30.92
CA ARG A 109 -15.72 15.64 31.28
C ARG A 109 -16.64 14.85 30.38
N GLN A 110 -17.74 15.45 29.90
CA GLN A 110 -18.61 14.79 28.94
C GLN A 110 -17.92 14.56 27.60
N GLN A 111 -17.21 15.56 27.08
CA GLN A 111 -16.43 15.38 25.85
C GLN A 111 -15.38 14.27 25.96
N GLU A 112 -14.68 14.20 27.11
CA GLU A 112 -13.71 13.14 27.38
C GLU A 112 -14.37 11.76 27.48
N LEU A 113 -15.52 11.67 28.16
CA LEU A 113 -16.32 10.45 28.30
C LEU A 113 -16.81 9.95 26.94
N ASP A 114 -17.37 10.84 26.12
CA ASP A 114 -17.87 10.50 24.79
C ASP A 114 -16.72 9.99 23.88
N GLY A 115 -15.55 10.62 23.98
CA GLY A 115 -14.36 10.16 23.26
C GLY A 115 -13.89 8.76 23.67
N LEU A 116 -13.88 8.46 24.99
CA LEU A 116 -13.50 7.12 25.49
C LEU A 116 -14.56 6.06 25.19
N ARG A 117 -15.84 6.42 25.23
CA ARG A 117 -16.92 5.51 24.82
C ARG A 117 -16.82 5.13 23.34
N ALA A 118 -16.57 6.10 22.46
CA ALA A 118 -16.34 5.82 21.05
C ALA A 118 -15.12 4.92 20.81
N GLN A 119 -14.05 5.08 21.61
CA GLN A 119 -12.88 4.19 21.53
C GLN A 119 -13.21 2.78 22.00
N LEU A 120 -13.97 2.64 23.10
CA LEU A 120 -14.40 1.34 23.61
C LEU A 120 -15.29 0.61 22.62
N GLU A 121 -16.30 1.28 22.06
CA GLU A 121 -17.19 0.75 21.03
C GLU A 121 -16.41 0.30 19.78
N SER A 122 -15.46 1.11 19.32
CA SER A 122 -14.60 0.75 18.19
C SER A 122 -13.75 -0.49 18.48
N LEU A 123 -13.25 -0.63 19.72
CA LEU A 123 -12.47 -1.81 20.12
C LEU A 123 -13.36 -3.05 20.20
N GLU A 124 -14.57 -2.94 20.71
CA GLU A 124 -15.56 -4.01 20.77
C GLU A 124 -15.95 -4.47 19.36
N ASP A 125 -16.18 -3.55 18.42
CA ASP A 125 -16.43 -3.89 17.01
C ASP A 125 -15.25 -4.62 16.36
N GLN A 126 -14.01 -4.26 16.73
CA GLN A 126 -12.81 -4.96 16.25
C GLN A 126 -12.67 -6.37 16.83
N VAL A 127 -13.16 -6.61 18.03
CA VAL A 127 -13.18 -7.95 18.65
C VAL A 127 -14.30 -8.81 18.07
N ASP A 128 -15.46 -8.22 17.84
CA ASP A 128 -16.63 -8.92 17.32
C ASP A 128 -16.48 -9.29 15.84
N ARG A 129 -15.66 -8.53 15.10
CA ARG A 129 -15.46 -8.73 13.66
C ARG A 129 -14.01 -8.82 13.28
N ALA A 130 -13.66 -9.95 12.66
CA ALA A 130 -12.33 -10.14 12.08
C ALA A 130 -12.25 -9.50 10.68
N GLY A 131 -11.11 -8.87 10.38
CA GLY A 131 -10.79 -8.36 9.05
C GLY A 131 -10.05 -9.41 8.23
N ILE A 132 -10.48 -9.66 6.99
CA ILE A 132 -9.78 -10.51 6.03
C ILE A 132 -9.43 -9.68 4.79
N SER A 133 -8.14 -9.57 4.50
CA SER A 133 -7.66 -8.95 3.25
C SER A 133 -7.43 -10.03 2.21
N VAL A 134 -8.15 -9.95 1.10
CA VAL A 134 -8.04 -10.90 -0.02
C VAL A 134 -7.50 -10.16 -1.22
N SER A 135 -6.34 -10.61 -1.72
CA SER A 135 -5.76 -10.12 -2.97
C SER A 135 -5.87 -11.20 -4.03
N LEU A 136 -6.68 -10.95 -5.02
CA LEU A 136 -6.86 -11.82 -6.18
C LEU A 136 -6.02 -11.30 -7.33
N SER A 137 -5.32 -12.17 -8.01
CA SER A 137 -4.64 -11.86 -9.27
C SER A 137 -4.83 -13.00 -10.25
N THR A 138 -5.13 -12.67 -11.50
CA THR A 138 -5.02 -13.65 -12.57
C THR A 138 -3.54 -13.89 -12.83
N GLU A 139 -3.09 -15.13 -12.70
CA GLU A 139 -1.73 -15.49 -13.01
C GLU A 139 -1.47 -15.23 -14.50
N THR A 140 -0.89 -14.08 -14.79
CA THR A 140 -0.18 -13.91 -16.04
C THR A 140 1.24 -14.39 -15.74
N ALA A 141 1.60 -15.54 -16.27
CA ALA A 141 2.97 -16.04 -16.19
C ALA A 141 3.92 -14.88 -16.53
N ILE A 142 4.65 -14.37 -15.54
CA ILE A 142 5.55 -13.21 -15.59
C ILE A 142 4.80 -11.88 -15.81
N PRO A 143 4.68 -10.96 -14.81
CA PRO A 143 4.12 -9.62 -15.03
C PRO A 143 4.89 -8.89 -16.15
N GLY A 144 4.24 -8.67 -17.31
CA GLY A 144 4.86 -8.09 -18.49
C GLY A 144 5.71 -9.02 -19.34
N GLY A 145 5.70 -10.34 -19.04
CA GLY A 145 6.36 -11.36 -19.87
C GLY A 145 5.45 -11.95 -20.96
N PRO A 146 6.04 -12.64 -21.95
CA PRO A 146 5.29 -13.31 -23.02
C PRO A 146 4.44 -14.45 -22.45
N ALA A 147 3.16 -14.49 -22.82
CA ALA A 147 2.20 -15.48 -22.33
C ALA A 147 2.38 -16.89 -22.95
N ASN A 148 3.08 -16.99 -24.08
CA ASN A 148 3.35 -18.23 -24.78
C ASN A 148 4.65 -18.17 -25.60
N PHE A 149 5.06 -19.29 -26.18
CA PHE A 149 6.28 -19.38 -26.97
C PHE A 149 6.34 -18.37 -28.13
N TRP A 150 5.22 -18.14 -28.82
CA TRP A 150 5.16 -17.24 -29.97
C TRP A 150 5.29 -15.77 -29.53
N ASP A 151 4.65 -15.41 -28.43
CA ASP A 151 4.82 -14.08 -27.84
C ASP A 151 6.26 -13.86 -27.38
N GLY A 152 6.90 -14.90 -26.79
CA GLY A 152 8.31 -14.87 -26.43
C GLY A 152 9.21 -14.62 -27.62
N LEU A 153 8.93 -15.27 -28.73
CA LEU A 153 9.69 -15.09 -29.97
C LEU A 153 9.52 -13.67 -30.52
N LEU A 154 8.29 -13.13 -30.54
CA LEU A 154 8.00 -11.77 -31.01
C LEU A 154 8.66 -10.71 -30.14
N VAL A 155 8.57 -10.84 -28.80
CA VAL A 155 9.24 -9.95 -27.84
C VAL A 155 10.76 -10.03 -27.99
N GLY A 156 11.31 -11.22 -28.23
CA GLY A 156 12.73 -11.42 -28.51
C GLY A 156 13.18 -10.69 -29.79
N LEU A 157 12.43 -10.81 -30.87
CA LEU A 157 12.69 -10.10 -32.13
C LEU A 157 12.59 -8.58 -31.98
N ASP A 158 11.59 -8.08 -31.27
CA ASP A 158 11.44 -6.65 -30.94
C ASP A 158 12.61 -6.12 -30.11
N SER A 159 13.08 -6.93 -29.15
CA SER A 159 14.27 -6.62 -28.33
C SER A 159 15.54 -6.50 -29.16
N ILE A 160 15.72 -7.36 -30.17
CA ILE A 160 16.83 -7.25 -31.13
C ILE A 160 16.70 -5.94 -31.93
N GLY A 161 15.52 -5.62 -32.41
CA GLY A 161 15.26 -4.35 -33.12
C GLY A 161 15.61 -3.12 -32.28
N LYS A 162 15.20 -3.10 -31.02
CA LYS A 162 15.53 -2.04 -30.08
C LYS A 162 17.02 -1.95 -29.75
N ALA A 163 17.70 -3.11 -29.62
CA ALA A 163 19.14 -3.14 -29.40
C ALA A 163 19.92 -2.61 -30.60
N LEU A 164 19.53 -2.96 -31.83
CA LEU A 164 20.12 -2.42 -33.05
C LEU A 164 19.89 -0.90 -33.19
N ALA A 165 18.67 -0.44 -32.92
CA ALA A 165 18.35 0.98 -32.93
C ALA A 165 19.18 1.75 -31.87
N GLY A 166 19.27 1.22 -30.65
CA GLY A 166 20.11 1.78 -29.59
C GLY A 166 21.60 1.79 -29.96
N GLY A 167 22.10 0.72 -30.58
CA GLY A 167 23.46 0.65 -31.08
C GLY A 167 23.78 1.70 -32.13
N LEU A 168 22.85 1.96 -33.07
CA LEU A 168 22.98 3.03 -34.07
C LEU A 168 23.02 4.44 -33.43
N VAL A 169 22.22 4.68 -32.41
CA VAL A 169 22.24 5.94 -31.66
C VAL A 169 23.59 6.14 -30.97
N ILE A 170 24.14 5.09 -30.33
CA ILE A 170 25.46 5.15 -29.69
C ILE A 170 26.55 5.43 -30.73
N LEU A 171 26.50 4.79 -31.90
CA LEU A 171 27.45 5.09 -33.01
C LEU A 171 27.31 6.54 -33.48
N GLY A 172 26.09 7.06 -33.59
CA GLY A 172 25.84 8.45 -33.93
C GLY A 172 26.44 9.45 -32.93
N VAL A 173 26.34 9.16 -31.65
CA VAL A 173 26.93 9.99 -30.59
C VAL A 173 28.47 9.89 -30.58
N LEU A 174 29.05 8.73 -30.87
CA LEU A 174 30.50 8.53 -30.91
C LEU A 174 31.15 9.11 -32.18
N LEU A 175 30.43 9.22 -33.29
CA LEU A 175 30.97 9.65 -34.58
C LEU A 175 31.66 11.02 -34.51
N PRO A 176 31.11 12.08 -33.91
CA PRO A 176 31.80 13.36 -33.79
C PRO A 176 33.12 13.25 -33.01
N TRP A 177 33.17 12.40 -31.98
CA TRP A 177 34.38 12.20 -31.18
C TRP A 177 35.46 11.44 -31.96
N ILE A 178 35.08 10.45 -32.75
CA ILE A 178 35.99 9.72 -33.64
C ILE A 178 36.58 10.65 -34.70
N VAL A 179 35.76 11.51 -35.30
CA VAL A 179 36.20 12.49 -36.29
C VAL A 179 37.17 13.48 -35.63
N MET A 180 36.86 14.00 -34.44
CA MET A 180 37.71 14.91 -33.72
C MET A 180 39.10 14.29 -33.39
N LEU A 181 39.10 13.05 -32.88
CA LEU A 181 40.35 12.32 -32.61
C LEU A 181 41.12 12.05 -33.88
N GLY A 182 40.48 11.73 -35.00
CA GLY A 182 41.09 11.54 -36.30
C GLY A 182 41.75 12.82 -36.83
N VAL A 183 41.13 13.98 -36.66
CA VAL A 183 41.71 15.28 -37.01
C VAL A 183 42.92 15.58 -36.17
N ILE A 184 42.85 15.40 -34.84
CA ILE A 184 43.98 15.62 -33.92
C ILE A 184 45.16 14.71 -34.29
N ALA A 185 44.88 13.42 -34.52
CA ALA A 185 45.94 12.45 -34.92
C ALA A 185 46.56 12.84 -36.28
N GLY A 186 45.72 13.27 -37.26
CA GLY A 186 46.19 13.76 -38.55
C GLY A 186 47.13 14.98 -38.45
N VAL A 187 46.75 15.95 -37.59
CA VAL A 187 47.56 17.14 -37.35
C VAL A 187 48.90 16.76 -36.68
N VAL A 188 48.87 15.87 -35.70
CA VAL A 188 50.10 15.40 -35.04
C VAL A 188 51.02 14.67 -36.04
N LEU A 189 50.50 13.79 -36.86
CA LEU A 189 51.25 13.10 -37.91
C LEU A 189 51.84 14.08 -38.93
N LEU A 190 51.11 15.11 -39.32
CA LEU A 190 51.56 16.13 -40.24
C LEU A 190 52.70 16.95 -39.65
N ILE A 191 52.61 17.33 -38.36
CA ILE A 191 53.67 18.05 -37.65
C ILE A 191 54.93 17.17 -37.56
N VAL A 192 54.81 15.92 -37.18
CA VAL A 192 55.92 14.97 -37.11
C VAL A 192 56.56 14.78 -38.50
N TRP A 193 55.79 14.60 -39.55
CA TRP A 193 56.28 14.46 -40.90
C TRP A 193 57.06 15.69 -41.38
N LEU A 194 56.51 16.89 -41.18
CA LEU A 194 57.17 18.14 -41.50
C LEU A 194 58.48 18.32 -40.73
N SER A 195 58.49 17.97 -39.44
CA SER A 195 59.69 18.04 -38.57
C SER A 195 60.81 17.08 -39.04
N VAL A 196 60.44 15.86 -39.39
CA VAL A 196 61.42 14.89 -39.93
C VAL A 196 61.93 15.31 -41.34
N ARG A 197 61.09 15.82 -42.21
CA ARG A 197 61.46 16.27 -43.54
C ARG A 197 62.35 17.50 -43.53
N GLY A 198 62.13 18.41 -42.52
CA GLY A 198 63.00 19.59 -42.31
C GLY A 198 64.41 19.25 -41.87
N ARG A 199 64.60 18.14 -41.15
CA ARG A 199 65.93 17.66 -40.74
C ARG A 199 66.74 17.05 -41.87
N ARG A 200 66.10 16.40 -42.86
CA ARG A 200 66.79 15.79 -44.03
C ARG A 200 67.29 16.79 -45.08
N ARG A 201 66.99 18.08 -44.96
CA ARG A 201 67.47 19.15 -45.87
C ARG A 201 68.62 19.95 -45.30
N ARG A 202 69.09 19.60 -44.11
CA ARG A 202 70.23 20.31 -43.49
C ARG A 202 71.48 19.45 -43.38
N GLU A 203 71.50 18.29 -43.99
CA GLU A 203 72.71 17.56 -44.37
C GLU A 203 72.89 17.63 -45.89
#